data_1ee968753b3a43a0740440a95e8a754a
#
_entry.id   1ee968753b3a43a0740440a95e8a754a
#
_cell.length_a   1.000
_cell.length_b   1.000
_cell.length_c   1.000
_cell.angle_alpha   90.00
_cell.angle_beta   90.00
_cell.angle_gamma   90.00
#
_symmetry.space_group_name_H-M   'P 1'
#
loop_
_entity.id
_entity.type
_entity.pdbx_description
1 polymer ?
#
loop_
_entity_poly.entity_id
_entity_poly.type
_entity_poly.pdbx_seq_one_letter_code
_entity_poly.pdbx_strand_id
1 'polypeptide(L)'
;MPLTLSALNVYPVKSCLGTEVASWDVDDFGLTWDRRWMFVDGRNYFQTQRWNAALALIRPRLVDGGVELSAPGMATIVAPAGGGPSTKTEVWGDAVEAESCGTGADRWAGEYLGEGCRLLFIPDDAARRFSDGNGAIGRVGFADAYPFLLVGEASLEDLNRRLPDPIPMNRFRPNLVVSGAGPYDEDQWQKLTVGEIPFSMTGRCVRCAIPTIDQDTAVMSKEPSRTLATYRKTPEGVVFGVNLAHGATGRLKVGARIVTS
;
A
#
# COMPACT_ATOMS: atom_id res chain seq x y z
N MET A 1 -3.37 19.51 -19.74
CA MET A 1 -4.02 18.21 -20.08
C MET A 1 -5.13 17.95 -19.06
N PRO A 2 -6.16 17.16 -19.36
CA PRO A 2 -7.16 16.82 -18.35
C PRO A 2 -6.51 16.00 -17.22
N LEU A 3 -6.99 16.19 -15.99
CA LEU A 3 -6.56 15.43 -14.83
C LEU A 3 -7.17 14.02 -14.92
N THR A 4 -6.33 12.98 -14.94
CA THR A 4 -6.75 11.59 -15.15
C THR A 4 -6.00 10.63 -14.27
N LEU A 5 -6.63 9.48 -13.95
CA LEU A 5 -5.98 8.33 -13.32
C LEU A 5 -5.05 7.67 -14.34
N SER A 6 -3.74 7.79 -14.17
CA SER A 6 -2.75 7.26 -15.13
C SER A 6 -2.24 5.86 -14.77
N ALA A 7 -2.24 5.49 -13.49
CA ALA A 7 -1.98 4.12 -13.06
C ALA A 7 -2.78 3.75 -11.80
N LEU A 8 -3.08 2.48 -11.67
CA LEU A 8 -3.82 1.87 -10.56
C LEU A 8 -3.05 0.65 -10.06
N ASN A 9 -2.72 0.62 -8.76
CA ASN A 9 -1.91 -0.45 -8.19
C ASN A 9 -2.60 -1.09 -6.98
N VAL A 10 -2.59 -2.42 -6.95
CA VAL A 10 -3.08 -3.25 -5.83
C VAL A 10 -1.89 -3.93 -5.16
N TYR A 11 -1.88 -3.94 -3.84
CA TYR A 11 -0.84 -4.56 -3.01
C TYR A 11 -1.46 -5.63 -2.11
N PRO A 12 -1.68 -6.85 -2.58
CA PRO A 12 -2.44 -7.84 -1.81
C PRO A 12 -1.84 -8.13 -0.44
N VAL A 13 -0.50 -8.16 -0.36
CA VAL A 13 0.23 -8.46 0.88
C VAL A 13 0.96 -7.21 1.37
N LYS A 14 0.77 -6.90 2.66
CA LYS A 14 1.47 -5.77 3.31
C LYS A 14 2.97 -5.85 3.07
N SER A 15 3.56 -4.74 2.65
CA SER A 15 5.00 -4.59 2.40
C SER A 15 5.58 -5.43 1.23
N CYS A 16 4.78 -6.25 0.54
CA CYS A 16 5.24 -6.97 -0.67
C CYS A 16 5.03 -6.14 -1.94
N LEU A 17 5.51 -6.61 -3.08
CA LEU A 17 5.36 -5.94 -4.38
C LEU A 17 3.88 -5.75 -4.72
N GLY A 18 3.55 -4.68 -5.43
CA GLY A 18 2.23 -4.44 -5.98
C GLY A 18 2.08 -4.93 -7.41
N THR A 19 0.84 -4.97 -7.88
CA THR A 19 0.49 -5.25 -9.27
C THR A 19 -0.24 -4.05 -9.85
N GLU A 20 0.23 -3.57 -11.00
CA GLU A 20 -0.49 -2.57 -11.79
C GLU A 20 -1.65 -3.23 -12.53
N VAL A 21 -2.82 -2.57 -12.54
CA VAL A 21 -4.05 -3.08 -13.13
C VAL A 21 -4.72 -2.00 -13.97
N ALA A 22 -5.38 -2.40 -15.07
CA ALA A 22 -6.10 -1.45 -15.92
C ALA A 22 -7.44 -0.99 -15.31
N SER A 23 -8.06 -1.83 -14.50
CA SER A 23 -9.27 -1.52 -13.74
C SER A 23 -9.39 -2.43 -12.54
N TRP A 24 -10.03 -1.95 -11.45
CA TRP A 24 -10.20 -2.72 -10.23
C TRP A 24 -11.41 -2.27 -9.44
N ASP A 25 -12.00 -3.20 -8.68
CA ASP A 25 -13.15 -2.90 -7.84
C ASP A 25 -12.73 -2.26 -6.52
N VAL A 26 -13.57 -1.39 -5.99
CA VAL A 26 -13.46 -0.74 -4.69
C VAL A 26 -14.57 -1.30 -3.80
N ASP A 27 -14.18 -1.88 -2.68
CA ASP A 27 -15.06 -2.37 -1.62
C ASP A 27 -14.93 -1.51 -0.35
N ASP A 28 -15.50 -1.96 0.76
CA ASP A 28 -15.47 -1.22 2.04
C ASP A 28 -14.06 -1.05 2.62
N PHE A 29 -13.06 -1.84 2.16
CA PHE A 29 -11.67 -1.75 2.62
C PHE A 29 -10.78 -0.89 1.72
N GLY A 30 -11.28 -0.43 0.58
CA GLY A 30 -10.53 0.24 -0.48
C GLY A 30 -10.50 -0.57 -1.77
N LEU A 31 -9.36 -0.68 -2.44
CA LEU A 31 -9.25 -1.62 -3.58
C LEU A 31 -9.42 -3.04 -3.05
N THR A 32 -10.34 -3.78 -3.68
CA THR A 32 -10.61 -5.18 -3.30
C THR A 32 -9.31 -5.98 -3.24
N TRP A 33 -9.12 -6.70 -2.14
CA TRP A 33 -7.91 -7.48 -1.82
C TRP A 33 -6.64 -6.66 -1.50
N ASP A 34 -6.69 -5.34 -1.45
CA ASP A 34 -5.53 -4.53 -1.11
C ASP A 34 -5.16 -4.69 0.38
N ARG A 35 -3.91 -5.10 0.66
CA ARG A 35 -3.36 -5.34 2.02
C ARG A 35 -4.26 -6.23 2.88
N ARG A 36 -4.86 -7.29 2.29
CA ARG A 36 -5.66 -8.28 3.03
C ARG A 36 -4.79 -9.37 3.65
N TRP A 37 -3.55 -9.55 3.21
CA TRP A 37 -2.56 -10.44 3.80
C TRP A 37 -1.41 -9.69 4.42
N MET A 38 -0.81 -10.30 5.46
CA MET A 38 0.32 -9.73 6.18
C MET A 38 1.19 -10.81 6.78
N PHE A 39 2.51 -10.68 6.63
CA PHE A 39 3.45 -11.51 7.37
C PHE A 39 3.62 -11.00 8.79
N VAL A 40 3.73 -11.93 9.75
CA VAL A 40 4.04 -11.68 11.15
C VAL A 40 5.20 -12.54 11.59
N ASP A 41 5.91 -12.15 12.66
CA ASP A 41 6.93 -12.95 13.30
C ASP A 41 6.33 -13.97 14.30
N GLY A 42 7.18 -14.75 14.97
CA GLY A 42 6.77 -15.74 15.96
C GLY A 42 6.03 -15.17 17.20
N ARG A 43 6.04 -13.83 17.37
CA ARG A 43 5.31 -13.12 18.44
C ARG A 43 4.01 -12.48 17.93
N ASN A 44 3.61 -12.77 16.69
CA ASN A 44 2.49 -12.14 15.99
C ASN A 44 2.67 -10.64 15.69
N TYR A 45 3.90 -10.13 15.69
CA TYR A 45 4.17 -8.76 15.34
C TYR A 45 4.35 -8.63 13.82
N PHE A 46 3.70 -7.61 13.22
CA PHE A 46 3.70 -7.45 11.75
C PHE A 46 5.09 -7.23 11.18
N GLN A 47 5.34 -7.82 10.00
CA GLN A 47 6.57 -7.62 9.24
C GLN A 47 6.41 -6.47 8.24
N THR A 48 7.48 -5.70 8.05
CA THR A 48 7.51 -4.58 7.13
C THR A 48 8.90 -4.43 6.49
N GLN A 49 8.93 -3.88 5.28
CA GLN A 49 10.22 -3.56 4.61
C GLN A 49 11.15 -2.69 5.48
N ARG A 50 10.65 -1.95 6.48
CA ARG A 50 11.46 -1.08 7.35
C ARG A 50 12.57 -1.83 8.10
N TRP A 51 12.34 -3.09 8.43
CA TRP A 51 13.32 -3.95 9.11
C TRP A 51 13.59 -5.29 8.41
N ASN A 52 12.79 -5.63 7.39
CA ASN A 52 13.03 -6.79 6.53
C ASN A 52 12.80 -6.42 5.06
N ALA A 53 13.84 -5.87 4.42
CA ALA A 53 13.76 -5.39 3.04
C ALA A 53 13.44 -6.51 2.02
N ALA A 54 13.69 -7.78 2.35
CA ALA A 54 13.40 -8.93 1.49
C ALA A 54 11.90 -9.05 1.13
N LEU A 55 11.01 -8.48 1.96
CA LEU A 55 9.58 -8.38 1.63
C LEU A 55 9.31 -7.67 0.29
N ALA A 56 10.17 -6.74 -0.12
CA ALA A 56 10.05 -6.06 -1.41
C ALA A 56 10.14 -7.01 -2.60
N LEU A 57 10.85 -8.14 -2.45
CA LEU A 57 11.09 -9.11 -3.52
C LEU A 57 10.00 -10.18 -3.61
N ILE A 58 9.08 -10.23 -2.64
CA ILE A 58 7.92 -11.13 -2.70
C ILE A 58 6.93 -10.57 -3.72
N ARG A 59 6.52 -11.39 -4.68
CA ARG A 59 5.59 -11.07 -5.78
C ARG A 59 4.25 -11.77 -5.55
N PRO A 60 3.27 -11.08 -4.93
CA PRO A 60 1.92 -11.62 -4.79
C PRO A 60 1.15 -11.54 -6.12
N ARG A 61 0.40 -12.57 -6.45
CA ARG A 61 -0.56 -12.59 -7.56
C ARG A 61 -1.90 -13.13 -7.02
N LEU A 62 -2.95 -12.36 -7.15
CA LEU A 62 -4.29 -12.82 -6.76
C LEU A 62 -4.73 -13.99 -7.65
N VAL A 63 -5.26 -15.03 -7.01
CA VAL A 63 -5.83 -16.20 -7.64
C VAL A 63 -7.19 -16.50 -6.99
N ASP A 64 -7.96 -17.40 -7.60
CA ASP A 64 -9.24 -17.80 -7.00
C ASP A 64 -9.03 -18.37 -5.60
N GLY A 65 -9.76 -17.82 -4.63
CA GLY A 65 -9.70 -18.22 -3.22
C GLY A 65 -8.41 -17.85 -2.45
N GLY A 66 -7.48 -17.05 -3.02
CA GLY A 66 -6.25 -16.73 -2.28
C GLY A 66 -5.22 -15.88 -3.02
N VAL A 67 -3.98 -16.00 -2.58
CA VAL A 67 -2.82 -15.33 -3.16
C VAL A 67 -1.69 -16.31 -3.47
N GLU A 68 -1.22 -16.27 -4.69
CA GLU A 68 0.02 -16.93 -5.09
C GLU A 68 1.20 -16.05 -4.67
N LEU A 69 2.22 -16.67 -4.07
CA LEU A 69 3.44 -16.01 -3.63
C LEU A 69 4.64 -16.61 -4.33
N SER A 70 5.50 -15.76 -4.87
CA SER A 70 6.82 -16.14 -5.37
C SER A 70 7.88 -15.18 -4.83
N ALA A 71 9.10 -15.67 -4.65
CA ALA A 71 10.27 -14.90 -4.23
C ALA A 71 11.54 -15.53 -4.78
N PRO A 72 12.67 -14.79 -4.86
CA PRO A 72 13.95 -15.33 -5.33
C PRO A 72 14.38 -16.56 -4.52
N GLY A 73 14.69 -17.65 -5.23
CA GLY A 73 15.16 -18.90 -4.61
C GLY A 73 14.07 -19.77 -3.98
N MET A 74 12.80 -19.34 -4.01
CA MET A 74 11.69 -20.04 -3.38
C MET A 74 10.79 -20.74 -4.41
N ALA A 75 10.23 -21.88 -4.03
CA ALA A 75 9.10 -22.46 -4.77
C ALA A 75 7.87 -21.56 -4.67
N THR A 76 7.13 -21.43 -5.76
CA THR A 76 5.85 -20.72 -5.76
C THR A 76 4.80 -21.51 -4.96
N ILE A 77 4.03 -20.82 -4.13
CA ILE A 77 2.91 -21.40 -3.38
C ILE A 77 1.62 -20.62 -3.60
N VAL A 78 0.49 -21.24 -3.30
CA VAL A 78 -0.81 -20.57 -3.17
C VAL A 78 -1.22 -20.61 -1.70
N ALA A 79 -1.43 -19.43 -1.12
CA ALA A 79 -1.93 -19.27 0.24
C ALA A 79 -3.42 -18.88 0.20
N PRO A 80 -4.29 -19.52 0.98
CA PRO A 80 -5.72 -19.22 0.99
C PRO A 80 -6.01 -17.85 1.62
N ALA A 81 -7.22 -17.32 1.36
CA ALA A 81 -7.77 -16.16 2.03
C ALA A 81 -8.32 -16.57 3.41
N GLY A 82 -7.42 -16.85 4.37
CA GLY A 82 -7.79 -17.26 5.71
C GLY A 82 -8.26 -18.72 5.80
N GLY A 83 -9.24 -18.98 6.67
CA GLY A 83 -9.81 -20.31 6.91
C GLY A 83 -9.07 -21.14 7.96
N GLY A 84 -7.93 -20.69 8.46
CA GLY A 84 -7.22 -21.27 9.57
C GLY A 84 -7.61 -20.66 10.93
N PRO A 85 -6.96 -21.09 12.03
CA PRO A 85 -7.23 -20.56 13.36
C PRO A 85 -7.08 -19.04 13.44
N SER A 86 -8.01 -18.39 14.17
CA SER A 86 -7.93 -16.96 14.49
C SER A 86 -6.69 -16.66 15.35
N THR A 87 -6.04 -15.57 15.06
CA THR A 87 -4.81 -15.11 15.71
C THR A 87 -4.90 -13.61 15.98
N LYS A 88 -4.62 -13.19 17.19
CA LYS A 88 -4.48 -11.77 17.52
C LYS A 88 -3.12 -11.26 17.04
N THR A 89 -3.15 -10.17 16.30
CA THR A 89 -1.97 -9.43 15.85
C THR A 89 -2.19 -7.93 16.06
N GLU A 90 -1.21 -7.14 15.73
CA GLU A 90 -1.24 -5.67 15.86
C GLU A 90 -0.69 -5.01 14.61
N VAL A 91 -1.25 -3.87 14.23
CA VAL A 91 -0.70 -2.97 13.21
C VAL A 91 -0.64 -1.56 13.78
N TRP A 92 0.53 -1.07 14.13
CA TRP A 92 0.77 0.28 14.70
C TRP A 92 -0.08 0.59 15.94
N GLY A 93 -0.28 -0.38 16.84
CA GLY A 93 -1.09 -0.22 18.04
C GLY A 93 -2.55 -0.63 17.89
N ASP A 94 -3.03 -0.82 16.66
CA ASP A 94 -4.37 -1.34 16.41
C ASP A 94 -4.38 -2.86 16.53
N ALA A 95 -5.08 -3.39 17.54
CA ALA A 95 -5.30 -4.82 17.68
C ALA A 95 -6.21 -5.34 16.55
N VAL A 96 -5.82 -6.46 15.95
CA VAL A 96 -6.55 -7.08 14.83
C VAL A 96 -6.70 -8.58 15.09
N GLU A 97 -7.89 -9.10 14.88
CA GLU A 97 -8.11 -10.56 14.76
C GLU A 97 -7.95 -10.93 13.27
N ALA A 98 -7.00 -11.83 13.01
CA ALA A 98 -6.66 -12.30 11.68
C ALA A 98 -6.64 -13.83 11.65
N GLU A 99 -6.79 -14.42 10.49
CA GLU A 99 -6.81 -15.86 10.31
C GLU A 99 -5.49 -16.36 9.72
N SER A 100 -5.01 -17.52 10.19
CA SER A 100 -3.85 -18.18 9.59
C SER A 100 -4.17 -18.63 8.16
N CYS A 101 -3.20 -18.46 7.26
CA CYS A 101 -3.25 -19.00 5.90
C CYS A 101 -2.71 -20.45 5.82
N GLY A 102 -2.48 -21.10 6.96
CA GLY A 102 -2.12 -22.51 7.07
C GLY A 102 -0.63 -22.78 7.05
N THR A 103 -0.27 -24.01 7.47
CA THR A 103 1.11 -24.44 7.70
C THR A 103 2.01 -24.40 6.46
N GLY A 104 1.43 -24.54 5.27
CA GLY A 104 2.20 -24.42 4.01
C GLY A 104 2.72 -23.00 3.81
N ALA A 105 1.86 -21.99 4.00
CA ALA A 105 2.23 -20.59 3.94
C ALA A 105 3.22 -20.21 5.05
N ASP A 106 3.02 -20.73 6.27
CA ASP A 106 3.89 -20.46 7.41
C ASP A 106 5.31 -21.05 7.19
N ARG A 107 5.41 -22.27 6.63
CA ARG A 107 6.70 -22.87 6.28
C ARG A 107 7.43 -22.04 5.24
N TRP A 108 6.73 -21.64 4.19
CA TRP A 108 7.30 -20.79 3.15
C TRP A 108 7.77 -19.43 3.71
N ALA A 109 6.95 -18.82 4.58
CA ALA A 109 7.30 -17.57 5.24
C ALA A 109 8.53 -17.74 6.15
N GLY A 110 8.60 -18.81 6.94
CA GLY A 110 9.73 -19.12 7.80
C GLY A 110 11.02 -19.36 7.04
N GLU A 111 10.95 -20.04 5.89
CA GLU A 111 12.12 -20.30 5.02
C GLU A 111 12.65 -19.00 4.39
N TYR A 112 11.78 -18.11 3.92
CA TYR A 112 12.19 -16.91 3.21
C TYR A 112 12.51 -15.72 4.11
N LEU A 113 11.68 -15.46 5.13
CA LEU A 113 11.74 -14.26 5.98
C LEU A 113 12.42 -14.51 7.34
N GLY A 114 12.60 -15.76 7.73
CA GLY A 114 13.18 -16.19 9.00
C GLY A 114 12.22 -17.06 9.83
N GLU A 115 12.82 -17.90 10.68
CA GLU A 115 12.09 -18.86 11.50
C GLU A 115 10.97 -18.20 12.33
N GLY A 116 9.81 -18.85 12.38
CA GLY A 116 8.63 -18.40 13.10
C GLY A 116 7.76 -17.39 12.36
N CYS A 117 8.19 -16.91 11.16
CA CYS A 117 7.33 -16.06 10.33
C CYS A 117 6.11 -16.83 9.82
N ARG A 118 4.94 -16.16 9.79
CA ARG A 118 3.66 -16.72 9.35
C ARG A 118 2.91 -15.74 8.48
N LEU A 119 1.99 -16.26 7.65
CA LEU A 119 1.10 -15.43 6.84
C LEU A 119 -0.30 -15.42 7.46
N LEU A 120 -0.83 -14.22 7.67
CA LEU A 120 -2.18 -13.99 8.18
C LEU A 120 -3.03 -13.28 7.13
N PHE A 121 -4.33 -13.52 7.19
CA PHE A 121 -5.37 -12.88 6.40
C PHE A 121 -6.34 -12.13 7.31
N ILE A 122 -6.78 -10.93 6.92
CA ILE A 122 -7.80 -10.18 7.64
C ILE A 122 -9.17 -10.46 7.02
N PRO A 123 -10.13 -11.11 7.75
CA PRO A 123 -11.45 -11.44 7.24
C PRO A 123 -12.35 -10.21 7.13
N ASP A 124 -13.50 -10.36 6.46
CA ASP A 124 -14.42 -9.26 6.17
C ASP A 124 -15.08 -8.66 7.40
N ASP A 125 -15.23 -9.44 8.47
CA ASP A 125 -15.81 -9.01 9.75
C ASP A 125 -14.79 -8.35 10.67
N ALA A 126 -13.50 -8.31 10.31
CA ALA A 126 -12.46 -7.65 11.08
C ALA A 126 -12.76 -6.16 11.28
N ALA A 127 -12.48 -5.67 12.47
CA ALA A 127 -12.93 -4.36 12.93
C ALA A 127 -11.85 -3.27 12.86
N ARG A 128 -10.79 -3.43 12.04
CA ARG A 128 -9.79 -2.37 11.90
C ARG A 128 -10.40 -1.18 11.16
N ARG A 129 -10.47 -0.03 11.86
CA ARG A 129 -11.16 1.17 11.40
C ARG A 129 -10.23 2.38 11.41
N PHE A 130 -10.51 3.34 10.55
CA PHE A 130 -9.86 4.65 10.57
C PHE A 130 -10.91 5.77 10.57
N SER A 131 -10.50 6.96 11.04
CA SER A 131 -11.29 8.18 10.88
C SER A 131 -10.65 9.05 9.78
N ASP A 132 -11.49 9.65 8.92
CA ASP A 132 -11.03 10.61 7.90
C ASP A 132 -10.75 12.01 8.47
N GLY A 133 -10.87 12.19 9.78
CA GLY A 133 -10.73 13.48 10.45
C GLY A 133 -11.96 14.38 10.35
N ASN A 134 -12.94 14.07 9.48
CA ASN A 134 -14.20 14.81 9.29
C ASN A 134 -15.41 14.08 9.87
N GLY A 135 -15.18 13.01 10.61
CA GLY A 135 -16.21 12.22 11.28
C GLY A 135 -16.67 10.98 10.52
N ALA A 136 -16.24 10.77 9.27
CA ALA A 136 -16.48 9.52 8.60
C ALA A 136 -15.53 8.43 9.14
N ILE A 137 -16.07 7.23 9.33
CA ILE A 137 -15.34 6.05 9.79
C ILE A 137 -15.35 5.04 8.65
N GLY A 138 -14.16 4.70 8.16
CA GLY A 138 -13.95 3.66 7.15
C GLY A 138 -13.31 2.42 7.72
N ARG A 139 -13.22 1.37 6.90
CA ARG A 139 -12.53 0.12 7.18
C ARG A 139 -11.20 0.08 6.42
N VAL A 140 -10.23 -0.60 6.97
CA VAL A 140 -8.93 -0.80 6.33
C VAL A 140 -8.38 -2.17 6.65
N GLY A 141 -7.71 -2.80 5.69
CA GLY A 141 -6.99 -4.05 5.89
C GLY A 141 -5.69 -3.82 6.68
N PHE A 142 -4.62 -4.45 6.26
CA PHE A 142 -3.30 -4.27 6.89
C PHE A 142 -2.52 -3.06 6.35
N ALA A 143 -3.16 -2.11 5.62
CA ALA A 143 -2.52 -0.84 5.28
C ALA A 143 -2.08 -0.08 6.55
N ASP A 144 -1.11 0.82 6.44
CA ASP A 144 -0.54 1.49 7.62
C ASP A 144 -1.59 2.35 8.33
N ALA A 145 -2.36 3.17 7.60
CA ALA A 145 -3.38 4.04 8.19
C ALA A 145 -4.65 4.15 7.33
N TYR A 146 -4.51 4.37 6.03
CA TYR A 146 -5.61 4.68 5.12
C TYR A 146 -5.65 3.73 3.93
N PRO A 147 -6.83 3.55 3.29
CA PRO A 147 -6.98 2.59 2.20
C PRO A 147 -6.30 3.00 0.90
N PHE A 148 -6.09 4.31 0.66
CA PHE A 148 -5.50 4.78 -0.58
C PHE A 148 -4.36 5.76 -0.34
N LEU A 149 -3.31 5.61 -1.14
CA LEU A 149 -2.27 6.61 -1.36
C LEU A 149 -2.35 7.08 -2.81
N LEU A 150 -2.40 8.38 -3.02
CA LEU A 150 -2.35 9.03 -4.32
C LEU A 150 -1.05 9.81 -4.48
N VAL A 151 -0.43 9.71 -5.66
CA VAL A 151 0.78 10.46 -6.03
C VAL A 151 0.64 11.02 -7.45
N GLY A 152 1.02 12.27 -7.66
CA GLY A 152 1.10 12.90 -8.97
C GLY A 152 2.35 12.47 -9.75
N GLU A 153 2.22 12.20 -11.07
CA GLU A 153 3.38 11.96 -11.95
C GLU A 153 4.34 13.16 -11.95
N ALA A 154 3.80 14.37 -12.06
CA ALA A 154 4.60 15.58 -12.04
C ALA A 154 5.37 15.80 -10.73
N SER A 155 4.82 15.30 -9.60
CA SER A 155 5.50 15.32 -8.29
C SER A 155 6.71 14.40 -8.29
N LEU A 156 6.59 13.20 -8.88
CA LEU A 156 7.73 12.29 -9.05
C LEU A 156 8.76 12.84 -10.04
N GLU A 157 8.32 13.45 -11.13
CA GLU A 157 9.22 14.08 -12.11
C GLU A 157 10.02 15.21 -11.47
N ASP A 158 9.38 16.09 -10.68
CA ASP A 158 10.09 17.15 -9.94
C ASP A 158 11.10 16.60 -8.96
N LEU A 159 10.74 15.57 -8.20
CA LEU A 159 11.67 14.86 -7.33
C LEU A 159 12.85 14.27 -8.11
N ASN A 160 12.58 13.56 -9.22
CA ASN A 160 13.60 12.91 -10.03
C ASN A 160 14.59 13.91 -10.66
N ARG A 161 14.17 15.14 -10.99
CA ARG A 161 15.09 16.20 -11.41
C ARG A 161 16.07 16.66 -10.32
N ARG A 162 15.77 16.37 -9.05
CA ARG A 162 16.60 16.72 -7.89
C ARG A 162 17.46 15.56 -7.37
N LEU A 163 17.16 14.35 -7.79
CA LEU A 163 17.88 13.15 -7.40
C LEU A 163 19.13 12.95 -8.28
N PRO A 164 20.22 12.36 -7.73
CA PRO A 164 21.36 11.94 -8.54
C PRO A 164 20.97 10.92 -9.61
N ASP A 165 20.13 9.96 -9.26
CA ASP A 165 19.59 8.93 -10.13
C ASP A 165 18.06 8.91 -9.98
N PRO A 166 17.30 8.87 -11.08
CA PRO A 166 15.85 8.83 -11.02
C PRO A 166 15.35 7.51 -10.40
N ILE A 167 14.24 7.59 -9.69
CA ILE A 167 13.60 6.44 -9.07
C ILE A 167 12.20 6.19 -9.64
N PRO A 168 11.73 4.95 -9.69
CA PRO A 168 10.39 4.63 -10.17
C PRO A 168 9.31 4.94 -9.13
N MET A 169 8.06 5.08 -9.61
CA MET A 169 6.87 5.37 -8.80
C MET A 169 6.61 4.30 -7.72
N ASN A 170 6.95 3.04 -7.99
CA ASN A 170 6.73 1.92 -7.07
C ASN A 170 7.47 2.06 -5.72
N ARG A 171 8.50 2.92 -5.62
CA ARG A 171 9.18 3.26 -4.35
C ARG A 171 8.21 3.86 -3.33
N PHE A 172 7.23 4.62 -3.79
CA PHE A 172 6.21 5.25 -2.95
C PHE A 172 4.99 4.39 -2.71
N ARG A 173 4.79 3.33 -3.52
CA ARG A 173 3.71 2.35 -3.40
C ARG A 173 2.30 2.98 -3.43
N PRO A 174 2.01 3.90 -4.37
CA PRO A 174 0.68 4.50 -4.47
C PRO A 174 -0.34 3.50 -5.02
N ASN A 175 -1.59 3.60 -4.56
CA ASN A 175 -2.72 2.94 -5.19
C ASN A 175 -3.16 3.68 -6.45
N LEU A 176 -3.18 5.03 -6.39
CA LEU A 176 -3.60 5.91 -7.48
C LEU A 176 -2.43 6.77 -7.93
N VAL A 177 -2.13 6.74 -9.23
CA VAL A 177 -1.20 7.69 -9.85
C VAL A 177 -1.99 8.59 -10.77
N VAL A 178 -1.73 9.90 -10.73
CA VAL A 178 -2.48 10.88 -11.50
C VAL A 178 -1.58 11.66 -12.43
N SER A 179 -2.09 11.93 -13.65
CA SER A 179 -1.46 12.78 -14.65
C SER A 179 -2.29 14.04 -14.91
N GLY A 180 -1.67 15.06 -15.48
CA GLY A 180 -2.33 16.31 -15.85
C GLY A 180 -2.34 17.38 -14.75
N ALA A 181 -1.82 17.09 -13.56
CA ALA A 181 -1.58 18.05 -12.47
C ALA A 181 -0.17 18.64 -12.56
N GLY A 182 0.06 19.79 -11.92
CA GLY A 182 1.39 20.30 -11.62
C GLY A 182 2.05 19.56 -10.46
N PRO A 183 3.38 19.77 -10.22
CA PRO A 183 4.07 19.15 -9.10
C PRO A 183 3.45 19.54 -7.76
N TYR A 184 3.07 18.53 -6.96
CA TYR A 184 2.48 18.66 -5.63
C TYR A 184 1.10 19.33 -5.58
N ASP A 185 0.40 19.47 -6.70
CA ASP A 185 -0.98 19.97 -6.73
C ASP A 185 -1.90 19.09 -5.87
N GLU A 186 -1.62 17.77 -5.81
CA GLU A 186 -2.35 16.83 -4.96
C GLU A 186 -2.37 17.21 -3.47
N ASP A 187 -1.41 17.96 -3.00
CA ASP A 187 -1.35 18.45 -1.61
C ASP A 187 -2.47 19.45 -1.26
N GLN A 188 -3.11 20.06 -2.25
CA GLN A 188 -4.13 21.09 -2.09
C GLN A 188 -5.56 20.54 -2.22
N TRP A 189 -5.71 19.31 -2.70
CA TRP A 189 -7.03 18.74 -2.95
C TRP A 189 -7.69 18.28 -1.65
N GLN A 190 -8.84 18.86 -1.31
CA GLN A 190 -9.60 18.45 -0.13
C GLN A 190 -10.54 17.29 -0.47
N LYS A 191 -11.17 17.36 -1.62
CA LYS A 191 -12.05 16.33 -2.18
C LYS A 191 -11.73 16.12 -3.64
N LEU A 192 -11.93 14.91 -4.13
CA LEU A 192 -11.83 14.59 -5.54
C LEU A 192 -12.78 13.46 -5.89
N THR A 193 -13.14 13.39 -7.16
CA THR A 193 -13.90 12.25 -7.71
C THR A 193 -13.05 11.62 -8.80
N VAL A 194 -12.85 10.30 -8.76
CA VAL A 194 -12.16 9.52 -9.80
C VAL A 194 -13.21 8.67 -10.50
N GLY A 195 -13.53 9.01 -11.76
CA GLY A 195 -14.72 8.45 -12.42
C GLY A 195 -15.97 8.82 -11.65
N GLU A 196 -16.62 7.84 -11.01
CA GLU A 196 -17.85 8.03 -10.21
C GLU A 196 -17.60 7.93 -8.69
N ILE A 197 -16.39 7.56 -8.26
CA ILE A 197 -16.08 7.33 -6.85
C ILE A 197 -15.56 8.61 -6.23
N PRO A 198 -16.24 9.16 -5.19
CA PRO A 198 -15.78 10.30 -4.43
C PRO A 198 -14.72 9.88 -3.42
N PHE A 199 -13.73 10.75 -3.23
CA PHE A 199 -12.67 10.62 -2.24
C PHE A 199 -12.53 11.90 -1.42
N SER A 200 -12.15 11.73 -0.15
CA SER A 200 -11.76 12.81 0.74
C SER A 200 -10.29 12.65 1.11
N MET A 201 -9.53 13.76 1.10
CA MET A 201 -8.16 13.77 1.59
C MET A 201 -8.16 13.64 3.11
N THR A 202 -7.39 12.68 3.62
CA THR A 202 -7.21 12.46 5.07
C THR A 202 -5.90 13.07 5.58
N GLY A 203 -5.04 13.49 4.68
CA GLY A 203 -3.80 14.18 4.99
C GLY A 203 -2.67 13.87 4.01
N ARG A 204 -1.61 14.66 4.09
CA ARG A 204 -0.37 14.37 3.36
C ARG A 204 0.28 13.12 3.90
N CYS A 205 0.84 12.30 3.02
CA CYS A 205 1.51 11.07 3.44
C CYS A 205 2.91 11.37 3.99
N VAL A 206 3.07 11.25 5.31
CA VAL A 206 4.39 11.32 5.95
C VAL A 206 5.17 10.05 5.58
N ARG A 207 6.35 10.24 5.01
CA ARG A 207 7.15 9.13 4.46
C ARG A 207 8.05 8.51 5.52
N CYS A 208 8.04 7.19 5.54
CA CYS A 208 8.97 6.36 6.32
C CYS A 208 10.18 5.95 5.49
N ALA A 209 10.96 4.98 5.96
CA ALA A 209 12.13 4.48 5.25
C ALA A 209 11.80 3.65 3.98
N ILE A 210 10.57 3.16 3.78
CA ILE A 210 10.24 2.28 2.65
C ILE A 210 10.64 2.85 1.28
N PRO A 211 10.42 4.14 0.94
CA PRO A 211 10.87 4.70 -0.34
C PRO A 211 12.38 4.62 -0.58
N THR A 212 13.21 4.43 0.46
CA THR A 212 14.65 4.27 0.31
C THR A 212 15.06 2.87 -0.14
N ILE A 213 14.12 1.91 -0.14
CA ILE A 213 14.37 0.50 -0.50
C ILE A 213 14.04 0.30 -1.97
N ASP A 214 15.00 -0.18 -2.72
CA ASP A 214 14.79 -0.58 -4.11
C ASP A 214 13.89 -1.82 -4.17
N GLN A 215 12.78 -1.75 -4.94
CA GLN A 215 11.74 -2.77 -4.93
C GLN A 215 12.10 -4.01 -5.78
N ASP A 216 13.19 -3.94 -6.56
CA ASP A 216 13.69 -5.05 -7.39
C ASP A 216 14.90 -5.74 -6.79
N THR A 217 15.67 -5.03 -5.95
CA THR A 217 16.92 -5.56 -5.36
C THR A 217 16.89 -5.64 -3.84
N ALA A 218 15.88 -5.04 -3.17
CA ALA A 218 15.80 -4.87 -1.72
C ALA A 218 16.98 -4.05 -1.12
N VAL A 219 17.78 -3.39 -1.95
CA VAL A 219 18.90 -2.57 -1.48
C VAL A 219 18.35 -1.25 -0.91
N MET A 220 18.77 -0.92 0.30
CA MET A 220 18.42 0.34 0.97
C MET A 220 19.46 1.41 0.65
N SER A 221 18.99 2.64 0.40
CA SER A 221 19.83 3.83 0.18
C SER A 221 19.41 4.97 1.13
N LYS A 222 19.97 6.16 0.96
CA LYS A 222 19.52 7.37 1.67
C LYS A 222 18.48 8.16 0.89
N GLU A 223 18.40 7.91 -0.43
CA GLU A 223 17.43 8.56 -1.31
C GLU A 223 16.13 7.72 -1.41
N PRO A 224 14.99 8.37 -1.65
CA PRO A 224 14.76 9.81 -1.87
C PRO A 224 14.60 10.63 -0.59
N SER A 225 14.66 10.01 0.58
CA SER A 225 14.35 10.67 1.86
C SER A 225 15.24 11.85 2.15
N ARG A 226 16.55 11.76 1.84
CA ARG A 226 17.50 12.85 2.03
C ARG A 226 17.14 14.06 1.16
N THR A 227 16.87 13.86 -0.11
CA THR A 227 16.48 14.94 -1.03
C THR A 227 15.14 15.55 -0.65
N LEU A 228 14.11 14.72 -0.40
CA LEU A 228 12.80 15.19 0.05
C LEU A 228 12.87 16.04 1.33
N ALA A 229 13.74 15.69 2.29
CA ALA A 229 13.90 16.42 3.52
C ALA A 229 14.40 17.87 3.32
N THR A 230 14.97 18.21 2.17
CA THR A 230 15.46 19.56 1.87
C THR A 230 14.35 20.54 1.51
N TYR A 231 13.19 20.08 1.03
CA TYR A 231 12.11 20.95 0.54
C TYR A 231 10.68 20.46 0.83
N ARG A 232 10.53 19.22 1.32
CA ARG A 232 9.22 18.60 1.64
C ARG A 232 9.05 18.28 3.13
N LYS A 233 9.88 18.89 3.99
CA LYS A 233 9.82 18.71 5.44
C LYS A 233 8.72 19.60 6.05
N THR A 234 7.83 19.00 6.83
CA THR A 234 6.78 19.63 7.64
C THR A 234 7.01 19.33 9.13
N PRO A 235 6.25 19.95 10.05
CA PRO A 235 6.33 19.59 11.46
C PRO A 235 6.07 18.10 11.75
N GLU A 236 5.21 17.44 10.94
CA GLU A 236 4.85 16.03 11.09
C GLU A 236 5.90 15.09 10.49
N GLY A 237 6.76 15.59 9.60
CA GLY A 237 7.80 14.80 8.94
C GLY A 237 8.00 15.18 7.48
N VAL A 238 8.68 14.32 6.74
CA VAL A 238 8.89 14.48 5.28
C VAL A 238 7.67 13.93 4.55
N VAL A 239 7.02 14.74 3.71
CA VAL A 239 5.77 14.37 3.03
C VAL A 239 5.95 14.18 1.53
N PHE A 240 5.23 13.19 0.95
CA PHE A 240 5.13 12.96 -0.48
C PHE A 240 3.89 12.15 -0.82
N GLY A 241 2.99 12.72 -1.65
CA GLY A 241 1.66 12.18 -1.93
C GLY A 241 0.66 12.38 -0.81
N VAL A 242 -0.57 11.98 -1.02
CA VAL A 242 -1.69 12.19 -0.09
C VAL A 242 -2.46 10.90 0.18
N ASN A 243 -2.91 10.76 1.42
CA ASN A 243 -3.78 9.68 1.83
C ASN A 243 -5.24 10.04 1.56
N LEU A 244 -6.03 9.07 1.12
CA LEU A 244 -7.43 9.28 0.79
C LEU A 244 -8.32 8.22 1.45
N ALA A 245 -9.54 8.65 1.79
CA ALA A 245 -10.68 7.80 2.11
C ALA A 245 -11.67 7.85 0.95
N HIS A 246 -12.23 6.72 0.55
CA HIS A 246 -13.29 6.64 -0.45
C HIS A 246 -14.67 6.80 0.22
N GLY A 247 -15.61 7.40 -0.50
CA GLY A 247 -16.97 7.64 -0.02
C GLY A 247 -18.03 6.73 -0.66
N ALA A 248 -17.63 5.84 -1.57
CA ALA A 248 -18.50 4.87 -2.21
C ALA A 248 -17.69 3.66 -2.71
N THR A 249 -18.37 2.54 -2.87
CA THR A 249 -17.86 1.36 -3.59
C THR A 249 -18.10 1.52 -5.09
N GLY A 250 -17.44 0.70 -5.91
CA GLY A 250 -17.59 0.75 -7.37
C GLY A 250 -16.38 0.21 -8.10
N ARG A 251 -16.08 0.74 -9.29
CA ARG A 251 -14.96 0.30 -10.10
C ARG A 251 -14.13 1.48 -10.59
N LEU A 252 -12.84 1.43 -10.36
CA LEU A 252 -11.86 2.36 -10.92
C LEU A 252 -11.28 1.82 -12.22
N LYS A 253 -10.96 2.73 -13.14
CA LYS A 253 -10.36 2.40 -14.43
C LYS A 253 -9.28 3.42 -14.77
N VAL A 254 -8.13 2.95 -15.24
CA VAL A 254 -7.08 3.81 -15.81
C VAL A 254 -7.67 4.63 -16.97
N GLY A 255 -7.33 5.91 -17.04
CA GLY A 255 -7.92 6.88 -17.96
C GLY A 255 -9.19 7.56 -17.41
N ALA A 256 -9.72 7.15 -16.24
CA ALA A 256 -10.85 7.83 -15.62
C ALA A 256 -10.51 9.30 -15.34
N ARG A 257 -11.45 10.20 -15.67
CA ARG A 257 -11.35 11.64 -15.37
C ARG A 257 -11.36 11.85 -13.86
N ILE A 258 -10.55 12.80 -13.41
CA ILE A 258 -10.53 13.28 -12.03
C ILE A 258 -11.09 14.71 -12.00
N VAL A 259 -11.94 14.96 -11.01
CA VAL A 259 -12.47 16.31 -10.71
C VAL A 259 -12.10 16.60 -9.26
N THR A 260 -11.48 17.74 -9.01
CA THR A 260 -11.06 18.21 -7.67
C THR A 260 -11.92 19.38 -7.22
N SER A 261 -12.13 19.51 -5.91
CA SER A 261 -12.85 20.62 -5.29
C SER A 261 -12.20 21.01 -3.96
#